data_0840413b9036b84f10a498d7edde0f40
#
_entry.id   0840413b9036b84f10a498d7edde0f40
#
_cell.length_a   1.000
_cell.length_b   1.000
_cell.length_c   1.000
_cell.angle_alpha   90.00
_cell.angle_beta   90.00
_cell.angle_gamma   90.00
#
_symmetry.space_group_name_H-M   'P 1'
#
loop_
_entity.id
_entity.type
_entity.pdbx_description
1 polymer ?
#
loop_
_entity_poly.entity_id
_entity_poly.type
_entity_poly.pdbx_seq_one_letter_code
_entity_poly.pdbx_strand_id
1 'polypeptide(L)'
;VEKLFYEDLRIVEIRIEELATRLHFPSYMLYMIKGGKRLRPLLALTICKSLGGESSSALDYAAAIELVHSAVLVHDDILDEHALRRGRKPLYKQLDPRRALLLSDMLLSSALKLTNASDGSKDTLSDTVYTLCRGVALEPLNPIRLLKKILKEGLLPTFYETVARLKTGELFGAAAKMGAIAARTSGKLIEAAYQYGIELGIAYQLADDLVDFRLWSREGFLPDTGSLITAVLFIPYISVNEQMTKYLLNRVLRSYTLSKLLRPLGLKKPLIALTPDKDIVEAFTGIALNRIKLHCNNAIKTLAEFPVNKYTQLLTKLPEYIINKQLAEVRCSLS
;
A
#
# COMPACT_ATOMS: atom_id res chain seq x y z
N VAL A 1 -1.36 20.42 9.18
CA VAL A 1 -0.77 19.23 8.56
C VAL A 1 -0.57 19.49 7.08
N GLU A 2 -1.60 19.84 6.28
CA GLU A 2 -1.52 19.95 4.82
C GLU A 2 -0.51 20.99 4.31
N LYS A 3 -0.44 22.18 4.93
CA LYS A 3 0.46 23.26 4.51
C LYS A 3 1.94 22.90 4.66
N LEU A 4 2.30 22.15 5.73
CA LEU A 4 3.67 21.69 5.97
C LEU A 4 4.12 20.61 4.96
N PHE A 5 3.17 19.81 4.48
CA PHE A 5 3.44 18.76 3.50
C PHE A 5 3.51 19.29 2.07
N TYR A 6 2.89 20.41 1.77
CA TYR A 6 2.86 20.94 0.42
C TYR A 6 4.25 21.28 -0.13
N GLU A 7 5.09 21.91 0.67
CA GLU A 7 6.47 22.24 0.29
C GLU A 7 7.32 20.98 0.09
N ASP A 8 7.21 20.01 1.01
CA ASP A 8 7.91 18.74 0.90
C ASP A 8 7.48 17.94 -0.34
N LEU A 9 6.18 17.92 -0.64
CA LEU A 9 5.68 17.26 -1.85
C LEU A 9 6.21 17.91 -3.12
N ARG A 10 6.27 19.25 -3.13
CA ARG A 10 6.79 20.01 -4.28
C ARG A 10 8.25 19.72 -4.57
N ILE A 11 9.11 19.70 -3.53
CA ILE A 11 10.55 19.40 -3.75
C ILE A 11 10.77 17.96 -4.22
N VAL A 12 9.96 17.00 -3.78
CA VAL A 12 10.00 15.62 -4.30
C VAL A 12 9.62 15.55 -5.77
N GLU A 13 8.55 16.24 -6.19
CA GLU A 13 8.14 16.28 -7.61
C GLU A 13 9.23 16.91 -8.47
N ILE A 14 9.80 18.04 -8.07
CA ILE A 14 10.92 18.67 -8.76
C ILE A 14 12.10 17.70 -8.89
N ARG A 15 12.44 16.99 -7.80
CA ARG A 15 13.55 16.03 -7.84
C ARG A 15 13.30 14.87 -8.80
N ILE A 16 12.09 14.36 -8.85
CA ILE A 16 11.71 13.31 -9.81
C ILE A 16 11.80 13.84 -11.26
N GLU A 17 11.38 15.07 -11.53
CA GLU A 17 11.48 15.70 -12.85
C GLU A 17 12.94 15.92 -13.28
N GLU A 18 13.80 16.39 -12.38
CA GLU A 18 15.25 16.50 -12.61
C GLU A 18 15.88 15.16 -12.96
N LEU A 19 15.51 14.10 -12.22
CA LEU A 19 15.99 12.75 -12.48
C LEU A 19 15.51 12.23 -13.83
N ALA A 20 14.25 12.45 -14.15
CA ALA A 20 13.67 12.05 -15.41
C ALA A 20 14.40 12.73 -16.60
N THR A 21 14.74 14.00 -16.47
CA THR A 21 15.51 14.74 -17.47
C THR A 21 16.95 14.20 -17.57
N ARG A 22 17.63 14.04 -16.43
CA ARG A 22 19.02 13.57 -16.37
C ARG A 22 19.21 12.14 -16.91
N LEU A 23 18.24 11.26 -16.65
CA LEU A 23 18.27 9.86 -17.06
C LEU A 23 17.52 9.61 -18.37
N HIS A 24 17.04 10.66 -19.05
CA HIS A 24 16.30 10.60 -20.31
C HIS A 24 15.12 9.64 -20.25
N PHE A 25 14.27 9.77 -19.22
CA PHE A 25 13.10 8.92 -19.05
C PHE A 25 12.15 9.03 -20.24
N PRO A 26 11.76 7.91 -20.88
CA PRO A 26 10.68 7.92 -21.85
C PRO A 26 9.39 8.50 -21.24
N SER A 27 8.55 9.15 -22.07
CA SER A 27 7.28 9.75 -21.63
C SER A 27 6.36 8.79 -20.87
N TYR A 28 6.41 7.49 -21.20
CA TYR A 28 5.66 6.45 -20.51
C TYR A 28 6.13 6.20 -19.07
N MET A 29 7.41 6.40 -18.75
CA MET A 29 7.89 6.34 -17.36
C MET A 29 7.35 7.51 -16.54
N LEU A 30 7.30 8.71 -17.11
CA LEU A 30 6.66 9.87 -16.48
C LEU A 30 5.17 9.63 -16.23
N TYR A 31 4.50 8.96 -17.17
CA TYR A 31 3.10 8.57 -17.00
C TYR A 31 2.89 7.65 -15.79
N MET A 32 3.79 6.69 -15.55
CA MET A 32 3.75 5.77 -14.40
C MET A 32 3.88 6.52 -13.06
N ILE A 33 4.78 7.50 -13.01
CA ILE A 33 5.12 8.22 -11.78
C ILE A 33 4.04 9.25 -11.41
N LYS A 34 3.37 9.87 -12.39
CA LYS A 34 2.40 10.97 -12.15
C LYS A 34 1.18 10.54 -11.31
N GLY A 35 0.77 11.41 -10.40
CA GLY A 35 -0.55 11.35 -9.76
C GLY A 35 -0.65 10.46 -8.52
N GLY A 36 0.41 10.29 -7.74
CA GLY A 36 0.38 9.61 -6.44
C GLY A 36 0.13 10.53 -5.26
N LYS A 37 -0.31 9.96 -4.12
CA LYS A 37 -0.46 10.68 -2.84
C LYS A 37 0.89 11.01 -2.19
N ARG A 38 2.01 10.49 -2.69
CA ARG A 38 3.41 10.68 -2.21
C ARG A 38 3.60 10.43 -0.71
N LEU A 39 2.84 9.52 -0.13
CA LEU A 39 2.88 9.26 1.31
C LEU A 39 4.24 8.73 1.78
N ARG A 40 4.87 7.88 0.98
CA ARG A 40 6.17 7.27 1.32
C ARG A 40 7.32 8.28 1.22
N PRO A 41 7.46 9.07 0.15
CA PRO A 41 8.39 10.19 0.12
C PRO A 41 8.21 11.17 1.28
N LEU A 42 6.98 11.55 1.56
CA LEU A 42 6.64 12.44 2.66
C LEU A 42 7.07 11.87 4.01
N LEU A 43 6.85 10.57 4.23
CA LEU A 43 7.29 9.88 5.44
C LEU A 43 8.81 9.94 5.59
N ALA A 44 9.58 9.66 4.53
CA ALA A 44 11.05 9.72 4.56
C ALA A 44 11.54 11.12 4.96
N LEU A 45 11.00 12.18 4.35
CA LEU A 45 11.38 13.56 4.68
C LEU A 45 10.99 13.94 6.12
N THR A 46 9.78 13.52 6.57
CA THR A 46 9.31 13.85 7.91
C THR A 46 10.12 13.15 8.99
N ILE A 47 10.47 11.87 8.80
CA ILE A 47 11.36 11.13 9.70
C ILE A 47 12.75 11.79 9.74
N CYS A 48 13.32 12.14 8.58
CA CYS A 48 14.61 12.83 8.56
C CYS A 48 14.60 14.10 9.41
N LYS A 49 13.61 14.96 9.19
CA LYS A 49 13.45 16.21 9.95
C LYS A 49 13.16 15.98 11.44
N SER A 50 12.42 14.94 11.80
CA SER A 50 12.15 14.62 13.20
C SER A 50 13.39 14.20 13.98
N LEU A 51 14.38 13.66 13.27
CA LEU A 51 15.68 13.24 13.82
C LEU A 51 16.79 14.28 13.65
N GLY A 52 16.42 15.52 13.26
CA GLY A 52 17.34 16.66 13.18
C GLY A 52 18.06 16.79 11.83
N GLY A 53 17.72 15.98 10.83
CA GLY A 53 18.26 16.09 9.47
C GLY A 53 17.54 17.14 8.62
N GLU A 54 18.15 17.47 7.49
CA GLU A 54 17.60 18.39 6.49
C GLU A 54 16.85 17.62 5.40
N SER A 55 15.78 18.23 4.83
CA SER A 55 15.02 17.61 3.73
C SER A 55 15.90 17.26 2.54
N SER A 56 16.90 18.09 2.22
CA SER A 56 17.85 17.87 1.13
C SER A 56 18.64 16.55 1.27
N SER A 57 18.95 16.15 2.49
CA SER A 57 19.68 14.89 2.76
C SER A 57 18.86 13.65 2.46
N ALA A 58 17.52 13.71 2.60
CA ALA A 58 16.63 12.59 2.37
C ALA A 58 15.96 12.62 0.98
N LEU A 59 16.15 13.66 0.20
CA LEU A 59 15.40 13.90 -1.04
C LEU A 59 15.64 12.81 -2.10
N ASP A 60 16.89 12.38 -2.29
CA ASP A 60 17.22 11.30 -3.22
C ASP A 60 16.59 9.97 -2.78
N TYR A 61 16.60 9.69 -1.48
CA TYR A 61 15.99 8.48 -0.93
C TYR A 61 14.46 8.51 -1.04
N ALA A 62 13.85 9.67 -0.80
CA ALA A 62 12.42 9.87 -1.00
C ALA A 62 12.02 9.64 -2.46
N ALA A 63 12.80 10.16 -3.41
CA ALA A 63 12.60 9.91 -4.83
C ALA A 63 12.80 8.43 -5.19
N ALA A 64 13.86 7.78 -4.67
CA ALA A 64 14.12 6.35 -4.90
C ALA A 64 12.93 5.47 -4.47
N ILE A 65 12.38 5.71 -3.28
CA ILE A 65 11.21 5.00 -2.77
C ILE A 65 10.00 5.18 -3.69
N GLU A 66 9.77 6.37 -4.22
CA GLU A 66 8.64 6.60 -5.14
C GLU A 66 8.84 5.93 -6.50
N LEU A 67 10.09 5.86 -7.00
CA LEU A 67 10.41 5.10 -8.21
C LEU A 67 10.14 3.60 -8.01
N VAL A 68 10.57 3.02 -6.88
CA VAL A 68 10.26 1.63 -6.53
C VAL A 68 8.77 1.42 -6.44
N HIS A 69 8.04 2.30 -5.74
CA HIS A 69 6.58 2.20 -5.64
C HIS A 69 5.91 2.21 -7.01
N SER A 70 6.33 3.12 -7.89
CA SER A 70 5.77 3.22 -9.24
C SER A 70 6.06 1.98 -10.08
N ALA A 71 7.23 1.38 -9.94
CA ALA A 71 7.61 0.14 -10.61
C ALA A 71 6.76 -1.05 -10.13
N VAL A 72 6.61 -1.23 -8.82
CA VAL A 72 5.80 -2.32 -8.24
C VAL A 72 4.33 -2.21 -8.64
N LEU A 73 3.78 -1.00 -8.75
CA LEU A 73 2.41 -0.80 -9.24
C LEU A 73 2.19 -1.31 -10.66
N VAL A 74 3.22 -1.28 -11.51
CA VAL A 74 3.13 -1.87 -12.88
C VAL A 74 3.08 -3.39 -12.81
N HIS A 75 3.89 -4.00 -11.93
CA HIS A 75 3.85 -5.44 -11.70
C HIS A 75 2.47 -5.87 -11.20
N ASP A 76 1.94 -5.19 -10.18
CA ASP A 76 0.59 -5.44 -9.64
C ASP A 76 -0.48 -5.30 -10.72
N ASP A 77 -0.42 -4.24 -11.55
CA ASP A 77 -1.37 -4.02 -12.63
C ASP A 77 -1.44 -5.18 -13.63
N ILE A 78 -0.28 -5.79 -13.93
CA ILE A 78 -0.18 -6.94 -14.84
C ILE A 78 -0.69 -8.21 -14.18
N LEU A 79 -0.28 -8.47 -12.93
CA LEU A 79 -0.61 -9.69 -12.19
C LEU A 79 -2.10 -9.76 -11.84
N ASP A 80 -2.68 -8.62 -11.44
CA ASP A 80 -4.08 -8.50 -11.02
C ASP A 80 -5.03 -8.20 -12.19
N GLU A 81 -4.49 -8.01 -13.40
CA GLU A 81 -5.25 -7.65 -14.61
C GLU A 81 -6.10 -6.38 -14.43
N HIS A 82 -5.60 -5.41 -13.67
CA HIS A 82 -6.35 -4.20 -13.36
C HIS A 82 -6.91 -3.51 -14.60
N ALA A 83 -8.19 -3.14 -14.55
CA ALA A 83 -8.85 -2.43 -15.65
C ALA A 83 -8.43 -0.96 -15.73
N LEU A 84 -8.31 -0.32 -14.59
CA LEU A 84 -7.93 1.08 -14.42
C LEU A 84 -6.99 1.22 -13.22
N ARG A 85 -6.04 2.17 -13.31
CA ARG A 85 -5.18 2.63 -12.22
C ARG A 85 -5.31 4.15 -12.08
N ARG A 86 -5.75 4.64 -10.91
CA ARG A 86 -5.97 6.08 -10.68
C ARG A 86 -6.86 6.72 -11.76
N GLY A 87 -7.92 6.03 -12.18
CA GLY A 87 -8.84 6.49 -13.22
C GLY A 87 -8.30 6.44 -14.66
N ARG A 88 -7.08 5.91 -14.89
CA ARG A 88 -6.42 5.84 -16.20
C ARG A 88 -6.18 4.39 -16.61
N LYS A 89 -5.98 4.13 -17.90
CA LYS A 89 -5.56 2.81 -18.38
C LYS A 89 -4.17 2.48 -17.82
N PRO A 90 -3.95 1.29 -17.19
CA PRO A 90 -2.63 0.84 -16.77
C PRO A 90 -1.65 0.80 -17.94
N LEU A 91 -0.35 0.92 -17.65
CA LEU A 91 0.69 0.98 -18.69
C LEU A 91 0.68 -0.23 -19.61
N TYR A 92 0.50 -1.44 -19.04
CA TYR A 92 0.48 -2.67 -19.84
C TYR A 92 -0.67 -2.76 -20.85
N LYS A 93 -1.76 -2.00 -20.63
CA LYS A 93 -2.87 -1.86 -21.59
C LYS A 93 -2.65 -0.77 -22.62
N GLN A 94 -1.71 0.14 -22.40
CA GLN A 94 -1.37 1.21 -23.36
C GLN A 94 -0.27 0.77 -24.32
N LEU A 95 0.72 0.02 -23.81
CA LEU A 95 1.83 -0.52 -24.60
C LEU A 95 1.58 -2.01 -24.87
N ASP A 96 2.15 -2.83 -24.04
CA ASP A 96 2.02 -4.26 -23.91
C ASP A 96 2.71 -4.68 -22.59
N PRO A 97 2.45 -5.90 -22.06
CA PRO A 97 3.05 -6.34 -20.80
C PRO A 97 4.59 -6.38 -20.84
N ARG A 98 5.22 -6.75 -21.97
CA ARG A 98 6.68 -6.88 -22.07
C ARG A 98 7.36 -5.52 -21.93
N ARG A 99 6.86 -4.51 -22.65
CA ARG A 99 7.39 -3.14 -22.56
C ARG A 99 7.13 -2.52 -21.20
N ALA A 100 5.95 -2.78 -20.63
CA ALA A 100 5.62 -2.28 -19.29
C ALA A 100 6.59 -2.82 -18.23
N LEU A 101 6.94 -4.11 -18.27
CA LEU A 101 7.94 -4.72 -17.39
C LEU A 101 9.32 -4.08 -17.55
N LEU A 102 9.80 -3.92 -18.79
CA LEU A 102 11.12 -3.31 -19.03
C LEU A 102 11.19 -1.87 -18.50
N LEU A 103 10.12 -1.07 -18.65
CA LEU A 103 10.06 0.28 -18.10
C LEU A 103 10.03 0.26 -16.57
N SER A 104 9.36 -0.72 -15.97
CA SER A 104 9.38 -0.94 -14.53
C SER A 104 10.79 -1.26 -14.02
N ASP A 105 11.53 -2.17 -14.71
CA ASP A 105 12.91 -2.52 -14.36
C ASP A 105 13.86 -1.32 -14.50
N MET A 106 13.62 -0.44 -15.48
CA MET A 106 14.35 0.83 -15.60
C MET A 106 14.10 1.74 -14.39
N LEU A 107 12.87 1.82 -13.85
CA LEU A 107 12.59 2.58 -12.63
C LEU A 107 13.30 1.99 -11.41
N LEU A 108 13.28 0.66 -11.22
CA LEU A 108 13.99 -0.02 -10.14
C LEU A 108 15.49 0.25 -10.21
N SER A 109 16.08 0.12 -11.39
CA SER A 109 17.50 0.42 -11.62
C SER A 109 17.84 1.89 -11.36
N SER A 110 16.94 2.82 -11.75
CA SER A 110 17.11 4.25 -11.49
C SER A 110 17.03 4.58 -10.01
N ALA A 111 16.15 3.90 -9.25
CA ALA A 111 16.04 4.06 -7.81
C ALA A 111 17.35 3.66 -7.09
N LEU A 112 17.97 2.55 -7.49
CA LEU A 112 19.25 2.11 -6.92
C LEU A 112 20.40 3.10 -7.17
N LYS A 113 20.35 3.88 -8.25
CA LYS A 113 21.37 4.93 -8.53
C LYS A 113 21.27 6.13 -7.58
N LEU A 114 20.17 6.28 -6.86
CA LEU A 114 19.95 7.36 -5.89
C LEU A 114 20.36 6.98 -4.47
N THR A 115 20.81 5.76 -4.25
CA THR A 115 21.21 5.24 -2.95
C THR A 115 22.72 5.12 -2.85
N ASN A 116 23.24 5.10 -1.61
CA ASN A 116 24.65 5.01 -1.31
C ASN A 116 24.98 3.68 -0.62
N ALA A 117 25.98 2.96 -1.09
CA ALA A 117 26.42 1.72 -0.48
C ALA A 117 27.07 1.94 0.90
N SER A 118 27.72 3.11 1.12
CA SER A 118 28.47 3.37 2.35
C SER A 118 27.63 3.65 3.58
N ASP A 119 26.35 4.01 3.42
CA ASP A 119 25.43 4.31 4.53
C ASP A 119 24.32 3.26 4.73
N GLY A 120 24.34 2.19 3.94
CA GLY A 120 23.36 1.10 4.00
C GLY A 120 22.01 1.40 3.33
N SER A 121 21.84 2.56 2.69
CA SER A 121 20.59 2.90 1.99
C SER A 121 20.39 2.02 0.75
N LYS A 122 21.44 1.65 0.06
CA LYS A 122 21.42 0.75 -1.11
C LYS A 122 20.96 -0.65 -0.72
N ASP A 123 21.51 -1.21 0.35
CA ASP A 123 21.14 -2.53 0.84
C ASP A 123 19.68 -2.52 1.32
N THR A 124 19.29 -1.47 2.06
CA THR A 124 17.90 -1.27 2.49
C THR A 124 16.93 -1.30 1.31
N LEU A 125 17.24 -0.59 0.22
CA LEU A 125 16.35 -0.54 -0.95
C LEU A 125 16.33 -1.87 -1.70
N SER A 126 17.49 -2.52 -1.86
CA SER A 126 17.61 -3.83 -2.51
C SER A 126 16.84 -4.91 -1.76
N ASP A 127 17.03 -5.01 -0.44
CA ASP A 127 16.30 -5.95 0.42
C ASP A 127 14.81 -5.69 0.40
N THR A 128 14.40 -4.41 0.34
CA THR A 128 12.99 -4.04 0.24
C THR A 128 12.38 -4.54 -1.07
N VAL A 129 13.04 -4.31 -2.21
CA VAL A 129 12.56 -4.81 -3.51
C VAL A 129 12.43 -6.33 -3.49
N TYR A 130 13.43 -7.04 -2.98
CA TYR A 130 13.38 -8.49 -2.82
C TYR A 130 12.21 -8.94 -1.95
N THR A 131 11.97 -8.25 -0.83
CA THR A 131 10.89 -8.58 0.11
C THR A 131 9.51 -8.29 -0.47
N LEU A 132 9.36 -7.21 -1.24
CA LEU A 132 8.12 -6.91 -1.98
C LEU A 132 7.79 -8.03 -2.97
N CYS A 133 8.78 -8.48 -3.76
CA CYS A 133 8.61 -9.59 -4.70
C CYS A 133 8.20 -10.89 -3.97
N ARG A 134 8.79 -11.17 -2.80
CA ARG A 134 8.36 -12.31 -1.96
C ARG A 134 6.92 -12.16 -1.50
N GLY A 135 6.50 -10.96 -1.08
CA GLY A 135 5.14 -10.68 -0.65
C GLY A 135 4.12 -11.00 -1.74
N VAL A 136 4.39 -10.52 -2.95
CA VAL A 136 3.55 -10.80 -4.13
C VAL A 136 3.57 -12.30 -4.50
N ALA A 137 4.74 -12.95 -4.42
CA ALA A 137 4.86 -14.40 -4.70
C ALA A 137 4.11 -15.29 -3.69
N LEU A 138 3.82 -14.79 -2.49
CA LEU A 138 3.00 -15.50 -1.50
C LEU A 138 1.50 -15.37 -1.80
N GLU A 139 1.09 -14.41 -2.60
CA GLU A 139 -0.31 -14.28 -3.01
C GLU A 139 -0.75 -15.50 -3.85
N PRO A 140 -2.00 -15.91 -3.72
CA PRO A 140 -2.45 -17.12 -4.38
C PRO A 140 -2.55 -16.93 -5.89
N LEU A 141 -1.79 -17.68 -6.66
CA LEU A 141 -1.92 -17.76 -8.12
C LEU A 141 -3.32 -18.22 -8.56
N ASN A 142 -4.03 -18.92 -7.68
CA ASN A 142 -5.41 -19.33 -7.91
C ASN A 142 -6.28 -19.01 -6.68
N PRO A 143 -6.86 -17.79 -6.64
CA PRO A 143 -7.66 -17.34 -5.48
C PRO A 143 -8.91 -18.20 -5.25
N ILE A 144 -9.49 -18.82 -6.28
CA ILE A 144 -10.65 -19.72 -6.13
C ILE A 144 -10.22 -21.01 -5.42
N ARG A 145 -9.06 -21.54 -5.72
CA ARG A 145 -8.52 -22.73 -5.03
C ARG A 145 -8.23 -22.42 -3.56
N LEU A 146 -7.62 -21.27 -3.29
CA LEU A 146 -7.38 -20.82 -1.91
C LEU A 146 -8.72 -20.61 -1.17
N LEU A 147 -9.69 -19.95 -1.78
CA LEU A 147 -11.02 -19.75 -1.20
C LEU A 147 -11.68 -21.09 -0.78
N LYS A 148 -11.66 -22.09 -1.67
CA LYS A 148 -12.17 -23.42 -1.38
C LYS A 148 -11.42 -24.09 -0.23
N LYS A 149 -10.09 -23.92 -0.15
CA LYS A 149 -9.26 -24.43 0.93
C LYS A 149 -9.62 -23.76 2.26
N ILE A 150 -9.75 -22.42 2.27
CA ILE A 150 -10.13 -21.67 3.47
C ILE A 150 -11.52 -22.08 3.98
N LEU A 151 -12.48 -22.28 3.08
CA LEU A 151 -13.82 -22.73 3.46
C LEU A 151 -13.84 -24.13 4.09
N LYS A 152 -12.84 -24.97 3.76
CA LYS A 152 -12.69 -26.34 4.29
C LYS A 152 -11.84 -26.40 5.55
N GLU A 153 -10.72 -25.69 5.60
CA GLU A 153 -9.64 -25.87 6.59
C GLU A 153 -9.42 -24.63 7.48
N GLY A 154 -10.01 -23.49 7.12
CA GLY A 154 -9.71 -22.19 7.73
C GLY A 154 -8.44 -21.54 7.17
N LEU A 155 -8.22 -20.26 7.47
CA LEU A 155 -6.99 -19.52 7.18
C LEU A 155 -6.32 -19.14 8.50
N LEU A 156 -4.98 -19.28 8.55
CA LEU A 156 -4.20 -18.77 9.67
C LEU A 156 -4.27 -17.24 9.68
N PRO A 157 -4.70 -16.59 10.77
CA PRO A 157 -4.79 -15.12 10.84
C PRO A 157 -3.49 -14.42 10.50
N THR A 158 -2.34 -14.98 10.88
CA THR A 158 -1.00 -14.46 10.63
C THR A 158 -0.64 -14.38 9.15
N PHE A 159 -1.32 -15.12 8.28
CA PHE A 159 -1.00 -15.12 6.84
C PHE A 159 -1.33 -13.78 6.18
N TYR A 160 -2.49 -13.20 6.49
CA TYR A 160 -2.86 -11.88 5.98
C TYR A 160 -1.86 -10.80 6.43
N GLU A 161 -1.55 -10.75 7.73
CA GLU A 161 -0.58 -9.77 8.25
C GLU A 161 0.79 -9.91 7.59
N THR A 162 1.23 -11.14 7.33
CA THR A 162 2.47 -11.41 6.62
C THR A 162 2.43 -10.80 5.21
N VAL A 163 1.35 -11.03 4.45
CA VAL A 163 1.20 -10.48 3.10
C VAL A 163 1.12 -8.95 3.15
N ALA A 164 0.29 -8.37 4.03
CA ALA A 164 0.15 -6.92 4.18
C ALA A 164 1.47 -6.25 4.57
N ARG A 165 2.22 -6.87 5.49
CA ARG A 165 3.56 -6.42 5.87
C ARG A 165 4.50 -6.44 4.66
N LEU A 166 4.65 -7.58 3.99
CA LEU A 166 5.61 -7.77 2.91
C LEU A 166 5.26 -6.91 1.68
N LYS A 167 3.99 -6.82 1.30
CA LYS A 167 3.54 -6.10 0.10
C LYS A 167 3.49 -4.58 0.29
N THR A 168 3.12 -4.11 1.47
CA THR A 168 2.89 -2.68 1.73
C THR A 168 3.73 -2.15 2.88
N GLY A 169 3.77 -2.84 4.01
CA GLY A 169 4.51 -2.44 5.21
C GLY A 169 5.99 -2.20 4.94
N GLU A 170 6.64 -3.12 4.23
CA GLU A 170 8.10 -3.06 3.96
C GLU A 170 8.52 -1.80 3.21
N LEU A 171 7.74 -1.32 2.24
CA LEU A 171 8.08 -0.09 1.52
C LEU A 171 7.83 1.18 2.35
N PHE A 172 6.85 1.18 3.26
CA PHE A 172 6.69 2.24 4.25
C PHE A 172 7.83 2.18 5.30
N GLY A 173 8.20 0.98 5.75
CA GLY A 173 9.34 0.76 6.62
C GLY A 173 10.64 1.27 6.03
N ALA A 174 10.92 0.90 4.77
CA ALA A 174 12.09 1.36 4.03
C ALA A 174 12.11 2.90 3.88
N ALA A 175 10.98 3.52 3.57
CA ALA A 175 10.87 4.98 3.48
C ALA A 175 11.26 5.66 4.80
N ALA A 176 10.73 5.17 5.93
CA ALA A 176 11.07 5.70 7.25
C ALA A 176 12.54 5.42 7.63
N LYS A 177 13.04 4.20 7.38
CA LYS A 177 14.43 3.81 7.62
C LYS A 177 15.41 4.68 6.84
N MET A 178 15.16 4.91 5.56
CA MET A 178 16.01 5.72 4.71
C MET A 178 15.97 7.20 5.12
N GLY A 179 14.83 7.70 5.61
CA GLY A 179 14.77 9.03 6.25
C GLY A 179 15.64 9.14 7.50
N ALA A 180 15.66 8.11 8.33
CA ALA A 180 16.53 8.06 9.52
C ALA A 180 18.02 7.92 9.15
N ILE A 181 18.36 7.12 8.13
CA ILE A 181 19.74 7.04 7.58
C ILE A 181 20.19 8.42 7.09
N ALA A 182 19.35 9.15 6.36
CA ALA A 182 19.64 10.49 5.87
C ALA A 182 19.93 11.50 6.99
N ALA A 183 19.28 11.33 8.15
CA ALA A 183 19.53 12.13 9.35
C ALA A 183 20.82 11.74 10.08
N ARG A 184 21.53 10.69 9.64
CA ARG A 184 22.78 10.18 10.24
C ARG A 184 22.63 9.85 11.73
N THR A 185 21.51 9.27 12.11
CA THR A 185 21.17 8.96 13.50
C THR A 185 21.66 7.58 13.93
N SER A 186 21.44 7.21 15.21
CA SER A 186 21.86 5.92 15.77
C SER A 186 21.05 4.75 15.19
N GLY A 187 21.63 3.55 15.17
CA GLY A 187 20.99 2.33 14.72
C GLY A 187 19.66 2.05 15.43
N LYS A 188 19.54 2.39 16.72
CA LYS A 188 18.31 2.24 17.51
C LYS A 188 17.17 3.11 16.97
N LEU A 189 17.45 4.37 16.62
CA LEU A 189 16.47 5.27 16.03
C LEU A 189 16.14 4.89 14.59
N ILE A 190 17.11 4.35 13.83
CA ILE A 190 16.86 3.80 12.49
C ILE A 190 15.88 2.63 12.57
N GLU A 191 16.06 1.72 13.52
CA GLU A 191 15.15 0.59 13.71
C GLU A 191 13.75 1.04 14.18
N ALA A 192 13.68 1.98 15.11
CA ALA A 192 12.40 2.55 15.56
C ALA A 192 11.64 3.24 14.40
N ALA A 193 12.34 3.97 13.53
CA ALA A 193 11.78 4.54 12.31
C ALA A 193 11.25 3.47 11.35
N TYR A 194 12.03 2.40 11.14
CA TYR A 194 11.60 1.28 10.30
C TYR A 194 10.32 0.64 10.82
N GLN A 195 10.25 0.34 12.12
CA GLN A 195 9.06 -0.25 12.74
C GLN A 195 7.85 0.69 12.67
N TYR A 196 8.06 2.02 12.85
CA TYR A 196 7.01 3.02 12.61
C TYR A 196 6.42 2.87 11.20
N GLY A 197 7.27 2.80 10.19
CA GLY A 197 6.83 2.66 8.80
C GLY A 197 6.10 1.34 8.53
N ILE A 198 6.60 0.21 9.07
CA ILE A 198 5.95 -1.11 8.96
C ILE A 198 4.52 -1.07 9.50
N GLU A 199 4.35 -0.59 10.74
CA GLU A 199 3.04 -0.55 11.39
C GLU A 199 2.08 0.40 10.64
N LEU A 200 2.56 1.58 10.23
CA LEU A 200 1.78 2.52 9.42
C LEU A 200 1.36 1.90 8.08
N GLY A 201 2.27 1.15 7.42
CA GLY A 201 1.99 0.50 6.14
C GLY A 201 0.96 -0.63 6.27
N ILE A 202 1.00 -1.42 7.35
CA ILE A 202 -0.01 -2.45 7.64
C ILE A 202 -1.37 -1.77 7.90
N ALA A 203 -1.42 -0.71 8.72
CA ALA A 203 -2.65 0.05 8.95
C ALA A 203 -3.23 0.61 7.66
N TYR A 204 -2.37 1.11 6.77
CA TYR A 204 -2.77 1.64 5.46
C TYR A 204 -3.37 0.56 4.56
N GLN A 205 -2.74 -0.63 4.50
CA GLN A 205 -3.25 -1.76 3.72
C GLN A 205 -4.61 -2.23 4.25
N LEU A 206 -4.75 -2.37 5.58
CA LEU A 206 -6.03 -2.72 6.21
C LEU A 206 -7.15 -1.72 5.87
N ALA A 207 -6.81 -0.42 5.82
CA ALA A 207 -7.78 0.62 5.47
C ALA A 207 -8.17 0.56 3.98
N ASP A 208 -7.23 0.26 3.10
CA ASP A 208 -7.45 0.10 1.67
C ASP A 208 -8.38 -1.10 1.40
N ASP A 209 -8.07 -2.24 2.01
CA ASP A 209 -8.88 -3.47 1.91
C ASP A 209 -10.28 -3.30 2.53
N LEU A 210 -10.41 -2.49 3.59
CA LEU A 210 -11.71 -2.14 4.17
C LEU A 210 -12.52 -1.25 3.22
N VAL A 211 -11.90 -0.32 2.50
CA VAL A 211 -12.57 0.47 1.46
C VAL A 211 -13.10 -0.45 0.36
N ASP A 212 -12.28 -1.36 -0.14
CA ASP A 212 -12.67 -2.34 -1.15
C ASP A 212 -13.82 -3.24 -0.67
N PHE A 213 -13.75 -3.73 0.58
CA PHE A 213 -14.82 -4.50 1.20
C PHE A 213 -16.14 -3.70 1.28
N ARG A 214 -16.09 -2.44 1.72
CA ARG A 214 -17.27 -1.56 1.82
C ARG A 214 -17.88 -1.24 0.46
N LEU A 215 -17.06 -1.03 -0.57
CA LEU A 215 -17.53 -0.83 -1.94
C LEU A 215 -18.21 -2.09 -2.45
N TRP A 216 -17.57 -3.26 -2.31
CA TRP A 216 -18.19 -4.54 -2.66
C TRP A 216 -19.49 -4.78 -1.89
N SER A 217 -19.53 -4.53 -0.59
CA SER A 217 -20.72 -4.74 0.24
C SER A 217 -21.92 -3.88 -0.17
N ARG A 218 -21.70 -2.75 -0.86
CA ARG A 218 -22.74 -1.87 -1.40
C ARG A 218 -23.17 -2.27 -2.81
N GLU A 219 -22.21 -2.68 -3.63
CA GLU A 219 -22.42 -2.90 -5.07
C GLU A 219 -22.63 -4.37 -5.43
N GLY A 220 -22.15 -5.29 -4.61
CA GLY A 220 -22.18 -6.73 -4.86
C GLY A 220 -21.35 -7.15 -6.08
N PHE A 221 -20.45 -6.27 -6.57
CA PHE A 221 -19.67 -6.46 -7.78
C PHE A 221 -18.17 -6.48 -7.48
N LEU A 222 -17.44 -7.53 -7.94
CA LEU A 222 -15.99 -7.64 -7.85
C LEU A 222 -15.40 -7.46 -9.26
N PRO A 223 -14.65 -6.36 -9.50
CA PRO A 223 -14.26 -5.98 -10.85
C PRO A 223 -13.17 -6.86 -11.47
N ASP A 224 -12.26 -7.44 -10.66
CA ASP A 224 -11.06 -8.13 -11.15
C ASP A 224 -10.56 -9.24 -10.20
N THR A 225 -9.46 -9.87 -10.58
CA THR A 225 -8.84 -10.96 -9.80
C THR A 225 -8.19 -10.42 -8.52
N GLY A 226 -7.61 -9.23 -8.57
CA GLY A 226 -7.03 -8.57 -7.39
C GLY A 226 -8.05 -8.36 -6.29
N SER A 227 -9.25 -7.85 -6.63
CA SER A 227 -10.37 -7.69 -5.68
C SER A 227 -10.81 -9.02 -5.03
N LEU A 228 -10.74 -10.12 -5.78
CA LEU A 228 -11.00 -11.45 -5.22
C LEU A 228 -9.90 -11.90 -4.26
N ILE A 229 -8.63 -11.70 -4.61
CA ILE A 229 -7.48 -12.04 -3.76
C ILE A 229 -7.59 -11.26 -2.44
N THR A 230 -7.78 -9.95 -2.52
CA THR A 230 -7.99 -9.09 -1.36
C THR A 230 -9.10 -9.63 -0.46
N ALA A 231 -10.29 -9.90 -1.00
CA ALA A 231 -11.44 -10.38 -0.22
C ALA A 231 -11.16 -11.74 0.44
N VAL A 232 -10.52 -12.67 -0.28
CA VAL A 232 -10.21 -14.02 0.22
C VAL A 232 -9.19 -14.00 1.37
N LEU A 233 -8.28 -13.05 1.38
CA LEU A 233 -7.29 -12.89 2.45
C LEU A 233 -7.84 -12.07 3.62
N PHE A 234 -8.50 -10.95 3.33
CA PHE A 234 -8.96 -9.97 4.32
C PHE A 234 -10.13 -10.47 5.16
N ILE A 235 -11.15 -11.09 4.53
CA ILE A 235 -12.35 -11.54 5.25
C ILE A 235 -12.02 -12.53 6.38
N PRO A 236 -11.23 -13.61 6.17
CA PRO A 236 -10.88 -14.53 7.27
C PRO A 236 -10.06 -13.87 8.38
N TYR A 237 -9.22 -12.88 8.02
CA TYR A 237 -8.39 -12.17 8.99
C TYR A 237 -9.22 -11.28 9.93
N ILE A 238 -10.26 -10.65 9.42
CA ILE A 238 -11.11 -9.75 10.22
C ILE A 238 -12.23 -10.51 10.94
N SER A 239 -12.79 -11.57 10.32
CA SER A 239 -13.95 -12.29 10.88
C SER A 239 -13.65 -12.89 12.26
N VAL A 240 -14.59 -12.72 13.18
CA VAL A 240 -14.47 -13.22 14.57
C VAL A 240 -14.89 -14.66 14.73
N ASN A 241 -15.60 -15.23 13.73
CA ASN A 241 -16.05 -16.62 13.78
C ASN A 241 -16.15 -17.23 12.37
N GLU A 242 -16.16 -18.57 12.35
CA GLU A 242 -16.19 -19.33 11.12
C GLU A 242 -17.48 -19.14 10.30
N GLN A 243 -18.62 -18.93 10.96
CA GLN A 243 -19.90 -18.75 10.30
C GLN A 243 -19.92 -17.43 9.49
N MET A 244 -19.45 -16.32 10.09
CA MET A 244 -19.29 -15.04 9.37
C MET A 244 -18.35 -15.18 8.20
N THR A 245 -17.20 -15.83 8.40
CA THR A 245 -16.22 -16.09 7.35
C THR A 245 -16.83 -16.84 6.16
N LYS A 246 -17.48 -17.97 6.42
CA LYS A 246 -18.13 -18.79 5.38
C LYS A 246 -19.23 -18.04 4.66
N TYR A 247 -20.04 -17.29 5.40
CA TYR A 247 -21.11 -16.48 4.83
C TYR A 247 -20.57 -15.44 3.84
N LEU A 248 -19.60 -14.64 4.27
CA LEU A 248 -19.02 -13.58 3.44
C LEU A 248 -18.25 -14.13 2.23
N LEU A 249 -17.43 -15.17 2.43
CA LEU A 249 -16.66 -15.78 1.34
C LEU A 249 -17.55 -16.45 0.28
N ASN A 250 -18.66 -17.05 0.67
CA ASN A 250 -19.61 -17.61 -0.31
C ASN A 250 -20.27 -16.51 -1.15
N ARG A 251 -20.57 -15.35 -0.55
CA ARG A 251 -21.09 -14.19 -1.29
C ARG A 251 -20.03 -13.61 -2.24
N VAL A 252 -18.79 -13.49 -1.79
CA VAL A 252 -17.64 -13.08 -2.62
C VAL A 252 -17.52 -13.99 -3.85
N LEU A 253 -17.55 -15.31 -3.66
CA LEU A 253 -17.44 -16.27 -4.76
C LEU A 253 -18.57 -16.09 -5.80
N ARG A 254 -19.82 -15.95 -5.33
CA ARG A 254 -20.97 -15.70 -6.20
C ARG A 254 -20.83 -14.37 -6.94
N SER A 255 -20.46 -13.30 -6.24
CA SER A 255 -20.24 -11.97 -6.82
C SER A 255 -19.17 -12.00 -7.91
N TYR A 256 -18.04 -12.64 -7.64
CA TYR A 256 -16.95 -12.76 -8.61
C TYR A 256 -17.35 -13.56 -9.85
N THR A 257 -17.99 -14.72 -9.67
CA THR A 257 -18.45 -15.58 -10.76
C THR A 257 -19.41 -14.82 -11.68
N LEU A 258 -20.39 -14.12 -11.08
CA LEU A 258 -21.37 -13.38 -11.86
C LEU A 258 -20.76 -12.13 -12.51
N SER A 259 -19.87 -11.41 -11.83
CA SER A 259 -19.13 -10.29 -12.40
C SER A 259 -18.32 -10.70 -13.63
N LYS A 260 -17.67 -11.88 -13.58
CA LYS A 260 -16.90 -12.43 -14.69
C LYS A 260 -17.79 -12.76 -15.90
N LEU A 261 -19.01 -13.22 -15.69
CA LEU A 261 -19.98 -13.50 -16.74
C LEU A 261 -20.55 -12.21 -17.36
N LEU A 262 -20.82 -11.19 -16.56
CA LEU A 262 -21.47 -9.95 -17.00
C LEU A 262 -20.48 -8.95 -17.65
N ARG A 263 -19.21 -8.98 -17.28
CA ARG A 263 -18.17 -8.07 -17.79
C ARG A 263 -18.02 -8.08 -19.31
N PRO A 264 -17.97 -9.23 -20.02
CA PRO A 264 -17.88 -9.27 -21.48
C PRO A 264 -19.11 -8.64 -22.17
N LEU A 265 -20.27 -8.62 -21.48
CA LEU A 265 -21.52 -8.04 -21.98
C LEU A 265 -21.61 -6.52 -21.72
N GLY A 266 -20.58 -5.88 -21.18
CA GLY A 266 -20.57 -4.46 -20.81
C GLY A 266 -21.50 -4.11 -19.64
N LEU A 267 -22.07 -5.10 -18.95
CA LEU A 267 -23.01 -4.90 -17.85
C LEU A 267 -22.24 -4.67 -16.55
N LYS A 268 -22.29 -3.42 -16.05
CA LYS A 268 -21.71 -2.99 -14.76
C LYS A 268 -22.82 -2.67 -13.74
N LYS A 269 -23.94 -3.36 -13.79
CA LYS A 269 -25.04 -3.10 -12.84
C LYS A 269 -24.70 -3.64 -11.46
N PRO A 270 -25.02 -2.89 -10.38
CA PRO A 270 -24.87 -3.39 -9.02
C PRO A 270 -25.62 -4.72 -8.83
N LEU A 271 -24.94 -5.69 -8.22
CA LEU A 271 -25.51 -7.01 -7.91
C LEU A 271 -26.02 -7.01 -6.46
N ILE A 272 -26.97 -6.11 -6.16
CA ILE A 272 -27.49 -5.87 -4.80
C ILE A 272 -27.97 -7.16 -4.11
N ALA A 273 -28.52 -8.11 -4.85
CA ALA A 273 -28.91 -9.41 -4.30
C ALA A 273 -27.73 -10.23 -3.72
N LEU A 274 -26.50 -9.88 -4.06
CA LEU A 274 -25.27 -10.53 -3.57
C LEU A 274 -24.57 -9.75 -2.45
N THR A 275 -25.09 -8.56 -2.08
CA THR A 275 -24.51 -7.79 -0.96
C THR A 275 -24.77 -8.52 0.36
N PRO A 276 -23.82 -8.47 1.31
CA PRO A 276 -24.03 -9.05 2.63
C PRO A 276 -25.02 -8.23 3.46
N ASP A 277 -25.55 -8.86 4.53
CA ASP A 277 -26.45 -8.20 5.47
C ASP A 277 -25.78 -7.02 6.16
N LYS A 278 -26.54 -5.92 6.32
CA LYS A 278 -26.01 -4.66 6.85
C LYS A 278 -25.37 -4.82 8.24
N ASP A 279 -26.01 -5.56 9.13
CA ASP A 279 -25.51 -5.76 10.50
C ASP A 279 -24.15 -6.51 10.49
N ILE A 280 -23.99 -7.48 9.59
CA ILE A 280 -22.73 -8.20 9.41
C ILE A 280 -21.64 -7.25 8.87
N VAL A 281 -22.00 -6.39 7.91
CA VAL A 281 -21.08 -5.40 7.35
C VAL A 281 -20.62 -4.41 8.42
N GLU A 282 -21.52 -3.91 9.26
CA GLU A 282 -21.15 -2.97 10.33
C GLU A 282 -20.31 -3.65 11.42
N ALA A 283 -20.65 -4.86 11.85
CA ALA A 283 -19.85 -5.63 12.80
C ALA A 283 -18.43 -5.89 12.27
N PHE A 284 -18.33 -6.33 11.01
CA PHE A 284 -17.04 -6.55 10.34
C PHE A 284 -16.22 -5.25 10.26
N THR A 285 -16.86 -4.15 9.87
CA THR A 285 -16.23 -2.83 9.77
C THR A 285 -15.68 -2.40 11.14
N GLY A 286 -16.43 -2.55 12.23
CA GLY A 286 -15.99 -2.21 13.58
C GLY A 286 -14.73 -2.98 13.99
N ILE A 287 -14.66 -4.28 13.69
CA ILE A 287 -13.48 -5.11 14.00
C ILE A 287 -12.27 -4.64 13.16
N ALA A 288 -12.48 -4.37 11.85
CA ALA A 288 -11.42 -3.88 10.99
C ALA A 288 -10.85 -2.53 11.48
N LEU A 289 -11.72 -1.58 11.86
CA LEU A 289 -11.31 -0.29 12.42
C LEU A 289 -10.49 -0.45 13.71
N ASN A 290 -10.86 -1.38 14.60
CA ASN A 290 -10.10 -1.66 15.81
C ASN A 290 -8.70 -2.21 15.50
N ARG A 291 -8.56 -3.09 14.49
CA ARG A 291 -7.25 -3.58 14.06
C ARG A 291 -6.39 -2.47 13.44
N ILE A 292 -6.97 -1.63 12.60
CA ILE A 292 -6.31 -0.46 12.03
C ILE A 292 -5.80 0.46 13.15
N LYS A 293 -6.66 0.75 14.14
CA LYS A 293 -6.30 1.59 15.31
C LYS A 293 -5.17 0.98 16.14
N LEU A 294 -5.13 -0.35 16.28
CA LEU A 294 -4.03 -1.05 16.94
C LEU A 294 -2.69 -0.78 16.26
N HIS A 295 -2.61 -0.96 14.93
CA HIS A 295 -1.39 -0.71 14.17
C HIS A 295 -0.99 0.79 14.18
N CYS A 296 -1.95 1.71 14.09
CA CYS A 296 -1.67 3.14 14.27
C CYS A 296 -1.03 3.43 15.63
N ASN A 297 -1.57 2.84 16.71
CA ASN A 297 -1.03 3.01 18.06
C ASN A 297 0.35 2.36 18.21
N ASN A 298 0.59 1.21 17.59
CA ASN A 298 1.89 0.57 17.56
C ASN A 298 2.93 1.46 16.85
N ALA A 299 2.57 2.03 15.70
CA ALA A 299 3.44 3.01 15.02
C ALA A 299 3.80 4.18 15.96
N ILE A 300 2.83 4.79 16.61
CA ILE A 300 3.05 5.91 17.53
C ILE A 300 3.98 5.53 18.71
N LYS A 301 3.84 4.32 19.26
CA LYS A 301 4.70 3.83 20.35
C LYS A 301 6.18 3.77 19.98
N THR A 302 6.53 3.52 18.73
CA THR A 302 7.94 3.49 18.29
C THR A 302 8.62 4.85 18.35
N LEU A 303 7.83 5.95 18.41
CA LEU A 303 8.35 7.31 18.51
C LEU A 303 8.81 7.70 19.91
N ALA A 304 8.67 6.82 20.91
CA ALA A 304 8.98 7.14 22.32
C ALA A 304 10.43 7.64 22.54
N GLU A 305 11.36 7.23 21.69
CA GLU A 305 12.78 7.60 21.76
C GLU A 305 13.16 8.75 20.82
N PHE A 306 12.22 9.22 20.01
CA PHE A 306 12.48 10.32 19.07
C PHE A 306 12.58 11.65 19.83
N PRO A 307 13.43 12.58 19.34
CA PRO A 307 13.50 13.92 19.91
C PRO A 307 12.13 14.62 19.89
N VAL A 308 11.80 15.33 20.97
CA VAL A 308 10.53 16.08 21.05
C VAL A 308 10.64 17.35 20.22
N ASN A 309 10.03 17.35 19.04
CA ASN A 309 9.96 18.51 18.15
C ASN A 309 8.67 18.50 17.31
N LYS A 310 8.47 19.56 16.52
CA LYS A 310 7.24 19.72 15.70
C LYS A 310 7.03 18.58 14.70
N TYR A 311 8.09 17.95 14.19
CA TYR A 311 8.00 16.86 13.21
C TYR A 311 7.66 15.53 13.87
N THR A 312 8.19 15.26 15.07
CA THR A 312 7.77 14.11 15.88
C THR A 312 6.31 14.23 16.29
N GLN A 313 5.84 15.44 16.67
CA GLN A 313 4.42 15.70 16.92
C GLN A 313 3.57 15.50 15.65
N LEU A 314 4.12 15.79 14.46
CA LEU A 314 3.45 15.54 13.20
C LEU A 314 3.34 14.04 12.92
N LEU A 315 4.40 13.26 13.17
CA LEU A 315 4.40 11.80 13.05
C LEU A 315 3.37 11.13 13.98
N THR A 316 3.13 11.66 15.17
CA THR A 316 2.09 11.15 16.08
C THR A 316 0.67 11.29 15.50
N LYS A 317 0.43 12.34 14.71
CA LYS A 317 -0.89 12.61 14.08
C LYS A 317 -1.03 12.01 12.68
N LEU A 318 0.09 11.64 12.07
CA LEU A 318 0.12 11.21 10.66
C LEU A 318 -0.66 9.92 10.40
N PRO A 319 -0.59 8.85 11.25
CA PRO A 319 -1.36 7.63 11.02
C PRO A 319 -2.86 7.90 10.93
N GLU A 320 -3.43 8.58 11.92
CA GLU A 320 -4.85 8.90 11.93
C GLU A 320 -5.26 9.77 10.72
N TYR A 321 -4.46 10.79 10.38
CA TYR A 321 -4.72 11.64 9.21
C TYR A 321 -4.77 10.87 7.89
N ILE A 322 -3.75 10.02 7.65
CA ILE A 322 -3.65 9.24 6.41
C ILE A 322 -4.82 8.25 6.31
N ILE A 323 -5.11 7.53 7.39
CA ILE A 323 -6.15 6.52 7.43
C ILE A 323 -7.55 7.15 7.28
N ASN A 324 -7.84 8.22 7.98
CA ASN A 324 -9.14 8.91 7.85
C ASN A 324 -9.34 9.44 6.42
N LYS A 325 -8.29 9.95 5.78
CA LYS A 325 -8.34 10.37 4.37
C LYS A 325 -8.65 9.20 3.43
N GLN A 326 -8.13 7.99 3.70
CA GLN A 326 -8.41 6.78 2.93
C GLN A 326 -9.86 6.33 3.16
N LEU A 327 -10.31 6.28 4.40
CA LEU A 327 -11.65 5.81 4.79
C LEU A 327 -12.79 6.77 4.41
N ALA A 328 -12.49 8.04 4.11
CA ALA A 328 -13.48 9.04 3.73
C ALA A 328 -14.29 8.64 2.50
N GLU A 329 -13.71 7.86 1.58
CA GLU A 329 -14.39 7.34 0.38
C GLU A 329 -15.62 6.49 0.71
N VAL A 330 -15.61 5.81 1.85
CA VAL A 330 -16.70 4.92 2.31
C VAL A 330 -17.41 5.44 3.55
N ARG A 331 -17.19 6.70 3.91
CA ARG A 331 -17.79 7.38 5.07
C ARG A 331 -17.50 6.66 6.40
N CYS A 332 -16.30 6.13 6.55
CA CYS A 332 -15.79 5.59 7.80
C CYS A 332 -14.74 6.53 8.39
N SER A 333 -14.48 6.43 9.70
CA SER A 333 -13.39 7.16 10.39
C SER A 333 -12.85 6.31 11.54
N LEU A 334 -11.65 6.67 12.03
CA LEU A 334 -11.04 6.06 13.22
C LEU A 334 -11.50 6.69 14.53
N SER A 335 -12.23 7.80 14.47
CA SER A 335 -12.75 8.54 15.63
C SER A 335 -13.87 7.81 16.36
#